data_d9633d7cdf6f3de2ed72354183da2cea
#
_entry.id   d9633d7cdf6f3de2ed72354183da2cea
#
_cell.length_a   1.000
_cell.length_b   1.000
_cell.length_c   1.000
_cell.angle_alpha   90.00
_cell.angle_beta   90.00
_cell.angle_gamma   90.00
#
_symmetry.space_group_name_H-M   'P 1'
#
loop_
_entity.id
_entity.type
_entity.pdbx_description
1 polymer ?
#
loop_
_entity_poly.entity_id
_entity_poly.type
_entity_poly.pdbx_seq_one_letter_code
_entity_poly.pdbx_strand_id
1 'polypeptide(L)'
;MRKEIVLKLIEKKPGISYNKIVHETCLSNGVISHYLIKLLESGEIEKEGLVRGKYFLKGVPKKDRILITLLRNKTNNDIFRLLINDSSKINKNFSANEIAKSVKKSGPTVSVSLKILLKNNIIERIIMNKNSKLTSDIAYVISNKKMWTTYLVKHNL
;
A
#
# COMPACT_ATOMS: atom_id res chain seq x y z
N MET A 1 -21.89 15.26 -13.29
CA MET A 1 -21.75 15.91 -11.97
C MET A 1 -21.50 14.94 -10.83
N ARG A 2 -22.49 14.24 -10.23
CA ARG A 2 -22.24 13.33 -9.08
C ARG A 2 -21.39 12.10 -9.45
N LYS A 3 -21.60 11.51 -10.64
CA LYS A 3 -20.78 10.43 -11.18
C LYS A 3 -19.31 10.84 -11.27
N GLU A 4 -19.03 12.03 -11.75
CA GLU A 4 -17.67 12.56 -11.90
C GLU A 4 -16.97 12.78 -10.56
N ILE A 5 -17.71 13.17 -9.51
CA ILE A 5 -17.18 13.31 -8.15
C ILE A 5 -16.63 11.95 -7.67
N VAL A 6 -17.43 10.88 -7.85
CA VAL A 6 -17.04 9.53 -7.45
C VAL A 6 -15.82 9.06 -8.28
N LEU A 7 -15.85 9.27 -9.60
CA LEU A 7 -14.76 8.86 -10.49
C LEU A 7 -13.44 9.58 -10.15
N LYS A 8 -13.47 10.91 -10.03
CA LYS A 8 -12.30 11.73 -9.64
C LYS A 8 -11.76 11.35 -8.26
N LEU A 9 -12.63 10.98 -7.33
CA LEU A 9 -12.19 10.53 -6.01
C LEU A 9 -11.44 9.18 -6.10
N ILE A 10 -11.93 8.23 -6.91
CA ILE A 10 -11.27 6.95 -7.16
C ILE A 10 -9.93 7.15 -7.88
N GLU A 11 -9.87 8.08 -8.83
CA GLU A 11 -8.65 8.48 -9.53
C GLU A 11 -7.61 9.05 -8.56
N LYS A 12 -8.02 10.00 -7.72
CA LYS A 12 -7.14 10.65 -6.73
C LYS A 12 -6.72 9.69 -5.61
N LYS A 13 -7.58 8.76 -5.25
CA LYS A 13 -7.37 7.81 -4.14
C LYS A 13 -7.60 6.36 -4.59
N PRO A 14 -6.76 5.81 -5.47
CA PRO A 14 -6.92 4.43 -5.93
C PRO A 14 -6.94 3.45 -4.75
N GLY A 15 -7.72 2.38 -4.87
CA GLY A 15 -7.93 1.42 -3.78
C GLY A 15 -8.77 1.93 -2.61
N ILE A 16 -9.54 2.99 -2.83
CA ILE A 16 -10.49 3.50 -1.85
C ILE A 16 -11.63 2.49 -1.61
N SER A 17 -12.09 2.38 -0.35
CA SER A 17 -13.23 1.52 0.01
C SER A 17 -14.55 2.26 -0.10
N TYR A 18 -15.65 1.51 -0.22
CA TYR A 18 -17.02 2.05 -0.26
C TYR A 18 -17.28 3.06 0.87
N ASN A 19 -17.03 2.67 2.11
CA ASN A 19 -17.29 3.53 3.27
C ASN A 19 -16.50 4.84 3.23
N LYS A 20 -15.26 4.80 2.71
CA LYS A 20 -14.47 6.02 2.54
C LYS A 20 -15.00 6.91 1.42
N ILE A 21 -15.52 6.32 0.33
CA ILE A 21 -16.18 7.09 -0.74
C ILE A 21 -17.41 7.82 -0.17
N VAL A 22 -18.26 7.13 0.58
CA VAL A 22 -19.44 7.74 1.23
C VAL A 22 -19.01 8.88 2.14
N HIS A 23 -18.04 8.64 3.01
CA HIS A 23 -17.56 9.63 3.97
C HIS A 23 -16.95 10.88 3.30
N GLU A 24 -16.16 10.70 2.25
CA GLU A 24 -15.45 11.81 1.61
C GLU A 24 -16.30 12.60 0.60
N THR A 25 -17.32 11.98 0.03
CA THR A 25 -18.23 12.67 -0.90
C THR A 25 -19.43 13.30 -0.21
N CYS A 26 -19.73 12.92 1.04
CA CYS A 26 -20.94 13.30 1.77
C CYS A 26 -22.24 12.97 0.99
N LEU A 27 -22.19 12.02 0.04
CA LEU A 27 -23.35 11.55 -0.69
C LEU A 27 -24.00 10.37 0.04
N SER A 28 -25.31 10.21 -0.14
CA SER A 28 -26.02 9.07 0.47
C SER A 28 -25.57 7.73 -0.09
N ASN A 29 -25.71 6.67 0.72
CA ASN A 29 -25.37 5.31 0.32
C ASN A 29 -26.01 4.87 -0.99
N GLY A 30 -27.30 5.18 -1.18
CA GLY A 30 -28.02 4.84 -2.41
C GLY A 30 -27.42 5.51 -3.65
N VAL A 31 -27.06 6.79 -3.53
CA VAL A 31 -26.41 7.54 -4.62
C VAL A 31 -25.05 6.95 -4.96
N ILE A 32 -24.22 6.66 -3.96
CA ILE A 32 -22.89 6.06 -4.18
C ILE A 32 -23.02 4.68 -4.81
N SER A 33 -23.90 3.80 -4.27
CA SER A 33 -24.14 2.48 -4.84
C SER A 33 -24.55 2.56 -6.30
N HIS A 34 -25.49 3.43 -6.63
CA HIS A 34 -25.96 3.63 -8.01
C HIS A 34 -24.82 4.01 -8.97
N TYR A 35 -24.00 4.99 -8.59
CA TYR A 35 -22.89 5.41 -9.46
C TYR A 35 -21.75 4.41 -9.53
N LEU A 36 -21.44 3.72 -8.44
CA LEU A 36 -20.44 2.64 -8.49
C LEU A 36 -20.87 1.49 -9.39
N ILE A 37 -22.14 1.09 -9.36
CA ILE A 37 -22.68 0.07 -10.28
C ILE A 37 -22.54 0.54 -11.73
N LYS A 38 -22.99 1.76 -12.05
CA LYS A 38 -22.86 2.32 -13.40
C LYS A 38 -21.41 2.41 -13.88
N LEU A 39 -20.48 2.80 -13.01
CA LEU A 39 -19.05 2.89 -13.34
C LEU A 39 -18.43 1.51 -13.54
N LEU A 40 -18.87 0.50 -12.80
CA LEU A 40 -18.44 -0.91 -13.00
C LEU A 40 -19.00 -1.47 -14.32
N GLU A 41 -20.29 -1.26 -14.60
CA GLU A 41 -20.96 -1.71 -15.82
C GLU A 41 -20.37 -1.06 -17.09
N SER A 42 -20.04 0.23 -17.02
CA SER A 42 -19.35 0.93 -18.12
C SER A 42 -17.87 0.55 -18.23
N GLY A 43 -17.33 -0.20 -17.29
CA GLY A 43 -15.93 -0.59 -17.27
C GLY A 43 -14.96 0.57 -17.03
N GLU A 44 -15.41 1.69 -16.48
CA GLU A 44 -14.55 2.84 -16.13
C GLU A 44 -13.75 2.56 -14.86
N ILE A 45 -14.30 1.76 -13.96
CA ILE A 45 -13.64 1.30 -12.72
C ILE A 45 -13.68 -0.21 -12.59
N GLU A 46 -12.83 -0.73 -11.74
CA GLU A 46 -12.78 -2.14 -11.35
C GLU A 46 -12.80 -2.26 -9.83
N LYS A 47 -13.41 -3.35 -9.35
CA LYS A 47 -13.50 -3.68 -7.92
C LYS A 47 -12.65 -4.90 -7.62
N GLU A 48 -11.78 -4.82 -6.62
CA GLU A 48 -11.01 -5.94 -6.10
C GLU A 48 -11.49 -6.33 -4.69
N GLY A 49 -11.73 -7.62 -4.46
CA GLY A 49 -12.26 -8.17 -3.21
C GLY A 49 -13.79 -8.22 -3.18
N LEU A 50 -14.32 -9.35 -2.65
CA LEU A 50 -15.77 -9.62 -2.61
C LEU A 50 -16.47 -8.82 -1.50
N VAL A 51 -16.01 -8.92 -0.26
CA VAL A 51 -16.71 -8.38 0.92
C VAL A 51 -16.32 -6.92 1.23
N ARG A 52 -15.04 -6.60 1.17
CA ARG A 52 -14.50 -5.25 1.43
C ARG A 52 -13.78 -4.71 0.21
N GLY A 53 -14.51 -4.66 -0.90
CA GLY A 53 -13.95 -4.28 -2.19
C GLY A 53 -13.23 -2.94 -2.18
N LYS A 54 -12.18 -2.89 -2.96
CA LYS A 54 -11.38 -1.70 -3.25
C LYS A 54 -11.63 -1.31 -4.68
N TYR A 55 -11.82 -0.02 -4.92
CA TYR A 55 -12.13 0.52 -6.24
C TYR A 55 -10.90 1.14 -6.88
N PHE A 56 -10.70 0.84 -8.14
CA PHE A 56 -9.58 1.33 -8.95
C PHE A 56 -10.11 1.79 -10.31
N LEU A 57 -9.40 2.71 -10.96
CA LEU A 57 -9.66 2.97 -12.37
C LEU A 57 -9.31 1.73 -13.20
N LYS A 58 -10.00 1.57 -14.34
CA LYS A 58 -9.66 0.54 -15.32
C LYS A 58 -8.21 0.67 -15.77
N GLY A 59 -7.53 -0.48 -15.92
CA GLY A 59 -6.16 -0.53 -16.43
C GLY A 59 -5.06 -0.37 -15.37
N VAL A 60 -5.41 -0.21 -14.07
CA VAL A 60 -4.39 -0.26 -13.02
C VAL A 60 -3.85 -1.70 -12.92
N PRO A 61 -2.54 -1.95 -13.11
CA PRO A 61 -1.97 -3.28 -13.07
C PRO A 61 -2.22 -3.98 -11.73
N LYS A 62 -2.42 -5.30 -11.74
CA LYS A 62 -2.71 -6.08 -10.52
C LYS A 62 -1.62 -5.93 -9.45
N LYS A 63 -0.35 -5.88 -9.84
CA LYS A 63 0.77 -5.66 -8.90
C LYS A 63 0.64 -4.32 -8.17
N ASP A 64 0.24 -3.29 -8.89
CA ASP A 64 0.06 -1.94 -8.35
C ASP A 64 -1.13 -1.90 -7.39
N ARG A 65 -2.21 -2.60 -7.69
CA ARG A 65 -3.38 -2.70 -6.79
C ARG A 65 -3.01 -3.36 -5.46
N ILE A 66 -2.19 -4.40 -5.49
CA ILE A 66 -1.70 -5.08 -4.27
C ILE A 66 -0.90 -4.08 -3.43
N LEU A 67 0.08 -3.40 -4.01
CA LEU A 67 0.89 -2.41 -3.31
C LEU A 67 0.02 -1.30 -2.71
N ILE A 68 -0.84 -0.68 -3.53
CA ILE A 68 -1.75 0.38 -3.06
C ILE A 68 -2.58 -0.09 -1.88
N THR A 69 -3.16 -1.28 -1.97
CA THR A 69 -3.99 -1.85 -0.91
C THR A 69 -3.19 -2.06 0.38
N LEU A 70 -1.97 -2.56 0.27
CA LEU A 70 -1.08 -2.77 1.42
C LEU A 70 -0.63 -1.45 2.05
N LEU A 71 -0.30 -0.44 1.25
CA LEU A 71 0.12 0.88 1.73
C LEU A 71 -1.04 1.73 2.30
N ARG A 72 -2.30 1.30 2.12
CA ARG A 72 -3.44 1.88 2.87
C ARG A 72 -3.40 1.58 4.36
N ASN A 73 -2.71 0.52 4.77
CA ASN A 73 -2.40 0.29 6.18
C ASN A 73 -1.28 1.23 6.62
N LYS A 74 -1.51 2.01 7.68
CA LYS A 74 -0.55 3.01 8.15
C LYS A 74 0.80 2.39 8.52
N THR A 75 0.82 1.27 9.22
CA THR A 75 2.07 0.63 9.64
C THR A 75 2.88 0.14 8.43
N ASN A 76 2.21 -0.50 7.44
CA ASN A 76 2.87 -0.92 6.20
C ASN A 76 3.45 0.28 5.44
N ASN A 77 2.70 1.39 5.38
CA ASN A 77 3.15 2.61 4.71
C ASN A 77 4.35 3.23 5.43
N ASP A 78 4.30 3.34 6.76
CA ASP A 78 5.40 3.90 7.55
C ASP A 78 6.69 3.07 7.38
N ILE A 79 6.60 1.74 7.39
CA ILE A 79 7.73 0.83 7.12
C ILE A 79 8.25 1.02 5.70
N PHE A 80 7.36 1.02 4.72
CA PHE A 80 7.73 1.18 3.31
C PHE A 80 8.45 2.51 3.07
N ARG A 81 7.92 3.62 3.61
CA ARG A 81 8.55 4.95 3.50
C ARG A 81 9.89 5.03 4.21
N LEU A 82 10.02 4.42 5.37
CA LEU A 82 11.31 4.32 6.08
C LEU A 82 12.35 3.65 5.19
N LEU A 83 12.03 2.48 4.65
CA LEU A 83 12.96 1.69 3.84
C LEU A 83 13.29 2.34 2.49
N ILE A 84 12.34 3.04 1.86
CA ILE A 84 12.59 3.68 0.55
C ILE A 84 13.38 4.97 0.67
N ASN A 85 13.14 5.77 1.71
CA ASN A 85 13.78 7.07 1.90
C ASN A 85 15.21 6.94 2.42
N ASP A 86 15.44 6.07 3.40
CA ASP A 86 16.77 5.90 3.99
C ASP A 86 17.74 5.08 3.13
N SER A 87 17.24 4.35 2.14
CA SER A 87 18.10 3.69 1.15
C SER A 87 18.81 4.68 0.20
N SER A 88 18.54 6.00 0.31
CA SER A 88 19.33 7.05 -0.32
C SER A 88 20.65 7.35 0.43
N LYS A 89 20.76 6.97 1.70
CA LYS A 89 21.99 7.01 2.49
C LYS A 89 22.68 5.66 2.35
N ILE A 90 23.92 5.71 1.85
CA ILE A 90 24.76 4.54 1.55
C ILE A 90 24.64 3.48 2.66
N ASN A 91 24.08 2.29 2.33
CA ASN A 91 24.11 1.05 3.10
C ASN A 91 23.44 1.05 4.49
N LYS A 92 22.39 1.80 4.75
CA LYS A 92 21.66 1.61 6.01
C LYS A 92 20.61 0.50 5.87
N ASN A 93 20.96 -0.66 6.39
CA ASN A 93 20.06 -1.80 6.50
C ASN A 93 19.37 -1.77 7.87
N PHE A 94 18.07 -2.01 7.91
CA PHE A 94 17.28 -1.96 9.14
C PHE A 94 16.92 -3.37 9.62
N SER A 95 17.24 -3.68 10.86
CA SER A 95 16.68 -4.83 11.57
C SER A 95 15.21 -4.57 11.96
N ALA A 96 14.47 -5.64 12.29
CA ALA A 96 13.08 -5.51 12.74
C ALA A 96 12.92 -4.58 13.97
N ASN A 97 13.89 -4.62 14.90
CA ASN A 97 13.88 -3.79 16.10
C ASN A 97 14.10 -2.31 15.78
N GLU A 98 15.01 -2.00 14.87
CA GLU A 98 15.25 -0.62 14.42
C GLU A 98 14.04 -0.06 13.68
N ILE A 99 13.39 -0.89 12.83
CA ILE A 99 12.13 -0.52 12.17
C ILE A 99 11.07 -0.21 13.23
N ALA A 100 10.87 -1.09 14.22
CA ALA A 100 9.87 -0.91 15.27
C ALA A 100 10.07 0.40 16.04
N LYS A 101 11.31 0.72 16.40
CA LYS A 101 11.67 1.99 17.03
C LYS A 101 11.39 3.19 16.13
N SER A 102 11.79 3.11 14.86
CA SER A 102 11.64 4.21 13.90
C SER A 102 10.19 4.52 13.57
N VAL A 103 9.36 3.49 13.38
CA VAL A 103 7.91 3.68 13.09
C VAL A 103 7.06 3.82 14.37
N LYS A 104 7.68 3.75 15.55
CA LYS A 104 7.01 3.86 16.87
C LYS A 104 5.86 2.88 17.04
N LYS A 105 6.12 1.61 16.72
CA LYS A 105 5.16 0.49 16.83
C LYS A 105 5.76 -0.66 17.60
N SER A 106 4.89 -1.51 18.18
CA SER A 106 5.34 -2.71 18.89
C SER A 106 5.99 -3.73 17.95
N GLY A 107 6.93 -4.51 18.45
CA GLY A 107 7.60 -5.58 17.70
C GLY A 107 6.62 -6.54 17.01
N PRO A 108 5.61 -7.07 17.71
CA PRO A 108 4.59 -7.93 17.09
C PRO A 108 3.86 -7.28 15.93
N THR A 109 3.46 -6.00 16.06
CA THR A 109 2.78 -5.25 14.99
C THR A 109 3.67 -5.12 13.76
N VAL A 110 4.95 -4.78 13.95
CA VAL A 110 5.93 -4.66 12.86
C VAL A 110 6.20 -6.02 12.23
N SER A 111 6.32 -7.08 13.03
CA SER A 111 6.53 -8.45 12.53
C SER A 111 5.42 -8.90 11.58
N VAL A 112 4.15 -8.63 11.91
CA VAL A 112 3.01 -8.93 11.02
C VAL A 112 3.11 -8.14 9.71
N SER A 113 3.40 -6.85 9.78
CA SER A 113 3.55 -6.00 8.59
C SER A 113 4.72 -6.46 7.72
N LEU A 114 5.88 -6.77 8.29
CA LEU A 114 7.04 -7.28 7.56
C LEU A 114 6.73 -8.60 6.85
N LYS A 115 6.03 -9.53 7.52
CA LYS A 115 5.58 -10.80 6.89
C LYS A 115 4.69 -10.55 5.67
N ILE A 116 3.75 -9.60 5.76
CA ILE A 116 2.85 -9.26 4.66
C ILE A 116 3.63 -8.65 3.49
N LEU A 117 4.52 -7.70 3.76
CA LEU A 117 5.34 -7.04 2.74
C LEU A 117 6.32 -8.02 2.06
N LEU A 118 6.93 -8.93 2.81
CA LEU A 118 7.77 -10.03 2.28
C LEU A 118 6.98 -10.96 1.37
N LYS A 119 5.81 -11.44 1.84
CA LYS A 119 4.96 -12.36 1.06
C LYS A 119 4.55 -11.78 -0.30
N ASN A 120 4.44 -10.46 -0.39
CA ASN A 120 4.07 -9.76 -1.62
C ASN A 120 5.29 -9.23 -2.41
N ASN A 121 6.50 -9.64 -2.06
CA ASN A 121 7.75 -9.26 -2.72
C ASN A 121 7.97 -7.73 -2.80
N ILE A 122 7.48 -7.00 -1.80
CA ILE A 122 7.69 -5.54 -1.70
C ILE A 122 9.01 -5.25 -1.01
N ILE A 123 9.37 -6.09 -0.03
CA ILE A 123 10.65 -6.04 0.68
C ILE A 123 11.35 -7.39 0.62
N GLU A 124 12.64 -7.39 0.86
CA GLU A 124 13.49 -8.58 0.94
C GLU A 124 14.25 -8.62 2.26
N ARG A 125 14.67 -9.83 2.65
CA ARG A 125 15.58 -10.06 3.78
C ARG A 125 17.02 -10.11 3.29
N ILE A 126 17.89 -9.41 4.00
CA ILE A 126 19.34 -9.53 3.83
C ILE A 126 19.93 -10.09 5.13
N ILE A 127 20.78 -11.10 5.01
CA ILE A 127 21.53 -11.64 6.14
C ILE A 127 22.84 -10.87 6.21
N MET A 128 23.02 -10.08 7.28
CA MET A 128 24.20 -9.23 7.47
C MET A 128 25.44 -10.04 7.84
N ASN A 129 25.26 -11.14 8.57
CA ASN A 129 26.34 -12.06 8.95
C ASN A 129 25.92 -13.49 8.62
N LYS A 130 26.56 -14.09 7.62
CA LYS A 130 26.26 -15.46 7.16
C LYS A 130 26.49 -16.55 8.21
N ASN A 131 27.29 -16.26 9.24
CA ASN A 131 27.62 -17.19 10.30
C ASN A 131 26.75 -17.08 11.54
N SER A 132 25.83 -16.12 11.58
CA SER A 132 24.96 -15.89 12.70
C SER A 132 23.56 -16.44 12.46
N LYS A 133 22.99 -17.08 13.49
CA LYS A 133 21.59 -17.52 13.53
C LYS A 133 20.70 -16.50 14.26
N LEU A 134 21.25 -15.35 14.68
CA LEU A 134 20.54 -14.34 15.44
C LEU A 134 19.62 -13.50 14.53
N THR A 135 18.43 -13.23 15.00
CA THR A 135 17.45 -12.37 14.29
C THR A 135 17.91 -10.93 14.14
N SER A 136 18.87 -10.50 14.97
CA SER A 136 19.52 -9.18 14.90
C SER A 136 20.35 -8.98 13.64
N ASP A 137 20.82 -10.09 13.02
CA ASP A 137 21.63 -10.06 11.81
C ASP A 137 20.81 -10.11 10.53
N ILE A 138 19.50 -10.05 10.64
CA ILE A 138 18.57 -9.95 9.51
C ILE A 138 18.17 -8.48 9.33
N ALA A 139 18.42 -7.98 8.14
CA ALA A 139 17.94 -6.66 7.72
C ALA A 139 16.89 -6.76 6.63
N TYR A 140 16.13 -5.68 6.45
CA TYR A 140 15.07 -5.58 5.47
C TYR A 140 15.38 -4.43 4.50
N VAL A 141 15.16 -4.67 3.24
CA VAL A 141 15.35 -3.70 2.16
C VAL A 141 14.19 -3.74 1.18
N ILE A 142 14.00 -2.66 0.43
CA ILE A 142 12.99 -2.60 -0.62
C ILE A 142 13.44 -3.46 -1.82
N SER A 143 12.58 -4.39 -2.22
CA SER A 143 12.74 -5.11 -3.49
C SER A 143 12.54 -4.16 -4.66
N ASN A 144 13.46 -4.16 -5.64
CA ASN A 144 13.33 -3.37 -6.86
C ASN A 144 12.98 -1.87 -6.64
N LYS A 145 13.81 -1.18 -5.87
CA LYS A 145 13.63 0.23 -5.47
C LYS A 145 13.27 1.16 -6.63
N LYS A 146 13.90 1.01 -7.80
CA LYS A 146 13.68 1.89 -8.97
C LYS A 146 12.22 1.85 -9.44
N MET A 147 11.64 0.67 -9.46
CA MET A 147 10.23 0.47 -9.85
C MET A 147 9.29 1.19 -8.88
N TRP A 148 9.52 1.05 -7.57
CA TRP A 148 8.64 1.61 -6.55
C TRP A 148 8.75 3.13 -6.43
N THR A 149 9.94 3.71 -6.63
CA THR A 149 10.12 5.16 -6.63
C THR A 149 9.33 5.81 -7.78
N THR A 150 9.44 5.25 -8.99
CA THR A 150 8.67 5.72 -10.16
C THR A 150 7.16 5.61 -9.89
N TYR A 151 6.74 4.53 -9.25
CA TYR A 151 5.34 4.29 -8.91
C TYR A 151 4.78 5.32 -7.91
N LEU A 152 5.52 5.59 -6.82
CA LEU A 152 5.11 6.58 -5.81
C LEU A 152 4.93 7.98 -6.41
N VAL A 153 5.86 8.39 -7.28
CA VAL A 153 5.77 9.68 -7.98
C VAL A 153 4.53 9.74 -8.88
N LYS A 154 4.26 8.65 -9.63
CA LYS A 154 3.12 8.58 -10.54
C LYS A 154 1.76 8.67 -9.83
N HIS A 155 1.65 8.17 -8.61
CA HIS A 155 0.38 8.06 -7.89
C HIS A 155 0.24 9.00 -6.68
N ASN A 156 1.18 9.92 -6.49
CA ASN A 156 1.21 10.87 -5.36
C ASN A 156 1.01 10.18 -3.99
N LEU A 157 1.66 9.02 -3.80
CA LEU A 157 1.57 8.19 -2.59
C LEU A 157 2.73 8.45 -1.63
#